data_150a0f61f0e0b3009f2f8ce991f21de6
#
_entry.id   150a0f61f0e0b3009f2f8ce991f21de6
#
_cell.length_a   1.000
_cell.length_b   1.000
_cell.length_c   1.000
_cell.angle_alpha   90.00
_cell.angle_beta   90.00
_cell.angle_gamma   90.00
#
_symmetry.space_group_name_H-M   'P 1'
#
loop_
_entity.id
_entity.type
_entity.pdbx_description
1 polymer ?
#
loop_
_entity_poly.entity_id
_entity_poly.type
_entity_poly.pdbx_seq_one_letter_code
_entity_poly.pdbx_strand_id
1 'polypeptide(L)'
;PDRKVDPMGDRLAPSEMYDLHSHYIAQGAYVCETGWPNMRMKLTHDGWMGIAPAGREITLRSLDFWRLENGLIRENWVQIDVLHTYAQLGVDVLARLGEFNKSRNLSPITFEKDY
;
A
#
# COMPACT_ATOMS: atom_id res chain seq x y z
N PRO A 1 -5.47 -19.34 7.45
CA PRO A 1 -4.31 -19.55 6.60
C PRO A 1 -4.23 -18.53 5.47
N ASP A 2 -3.04 -18.34 4.95
CA ASP A 2 -2.79 -17.44 3.85
C ASP A 2 -3.39 -17.99 2.57
N ARG A 3 -3.96 -17.12 1.77
CA ARG A 3 -4.47 -17.48 0.46
C ARG A 3 -3.70 -16.68 -0.57
N LYS A 4 -3.18 -17.34 -1.59
CA LYS A 4 -2.49 -16.66 -2.68
C LYS A 4 -3.48 -15.82 -3.48
N VAL A 5 -3.12 -14.58 -3.72
CA VAL A 5 -3.91 -13.63 -4.50
C VAL A 5 -3.22 -13.41 -5.82
N ASP A 6 -3.96 -13.48 -6.92
CA ASP A 6 -3.42 -13.14 -8.23
C ASP A 6 -3.11 -11.64 -8.28
N PRO A 7 -1.85 -11.27 -8.50
CA PRO A 7 -1.52 -9.87 -8.62
C PRO A 7 -2.13 -9.30 -9.89
N MET A 8 -2.94 -8.29 -9.75
CA MET A 8 -3.53 -7.60 -10.89
C MET A 8 -2.45 -6.85 -11.66
N GLY A 9 -2.14 -7.34 -12.85
CA GLY A 9 -1.15 -6.74 -13.70
C GLY A 9 0.25 -6.93 -13.16
N ASP A 10 0.87 -8.01 -13.54
CA ASP A 10 2.17 -8.50 -13.09
C ASP A 10 3.30 -7.47 -13.10
N ARG A 11 3.11 -6.33 -13.73
CA ARG A 11 4.16 -5.33 -13.89
C ARG A 11 4.32 -4.40 -12.71
N LEU A 12 3.28 -4.26 -11.92
CA LEU A 12 3.26 -3.34 -10.78
C LEU A 12 3.12 -4.06 -9.45
N ALA A 13 2.76 -5.32 -9.50
CA ALA A 13 2.53 -6.11 -8.30
C ALA A 13 3.68 -7.09 -8.07
N PRO A 14 3.94 -7.44 -6.83
CA PRO A 14 4.89 -8.48 -6.51
C PRO A 14 4.39 -9.84 -7.02
N SER A 15 5.31 -10.74 -7.32
CA SER A 15 4.97 -12.04 -7.91
C SER A 15 4.28 -13.00 -6.96
N GLU A 16 4.38 -12.75 -5.67
CA GLU A 16 3.74 -13.58 -4.66
C GLU A 16 3.02 -12.69 -3.67
N MET A 17 1.71 -12.85 -3.59
CA MET A 17 0.86 -12.15 -2.63
C MET A 17 -0.02 -13.15 -1.92
N TYR A 18 -0.17 -12.97 -0.63
CA TYR A 18 -1.01 -13.80 0.22
C TYR A 18 -1.87 -12.92 1.10
N ASP A 19 -3.16 -13.27 1.19
CA ASP A 19 -4.03 -12.67 2.20
C ASP A 19 -3.59 -13.14 3.58
N LEU A 20 -3.51 -12.18 4.49
CA LEU A 20 -3.44 -12.44 5.90
C LEU A 20 -4.83 -12.28 6.50
N HIS A 21 -4.91 -12.36 7.82
CA HIS A 21 -6.17 -12.16 8.51
C HIS A 21 -6.70 -10.74 8.30
N SER A 22 -7.83 -10.64 7.62
CA SER A 22 -8.48 -9.36 7.32
C SER A 22 -9.83 -9.27 7.99
N HIS A 23 -10.27 -8.04 8.21
CA HIS A 23 -11.60 -7.73 8.73
C HIS A 23 -12.46 -7.14 7.63
N TYR A 24 -13.67 -7.65 7.49
CA TYR A 24 -14.61 -7.20 6.48
C TYR A 24 -15.85 -6.59 7.12
N ILE A 25 -16.32 -5.50 6.56
CA ILE A 25 -17.57 -4.85 6.94
C ILE A 25 -18.34 -4.60 5.66
N ALA A 26 -19.62 -5.00 5.64
CA ALA A 26 -20.48 -4.77 4.48
C ALA A 26 -21.77 -4.13 4.95
N GLN A 27 -22.20 -3.10 4.24
CA GLN A 27 -23.45 -2.41 4.51
C GLN A 27 -23.99 -1.81 3.22
N GLY A 28 -25.21 -2.19 2.83
CA GLY A 28 -25.79 -1.73 1.59
C GLY A 28 -24.94 -2.10 0.38
N ALA A 29 -24.61 -1.12 -0.43
CA ALA A 29 -23.77 -1.30 -1.61
C ALA A 29 -22.27 -1.25 -1.32
N TYR A 30 -21.88 -1.09 -0.08
CA TYR A 30 -20.49 -0.87 0.29
C TYR A 30 -19.87 -2.05 1.04
N VAL A 31 -18.64 -2.36 0.68
CA VAL A 31 -17.82 -3.35 1.38
C VAL A 31 -16.49 -2.68 1.76
N CYS A 32 -16.05 -2.94 2.96
CA CYS A 32 -14.76 -2.48 3.45
C CYS A 32 -13.93 -3.68 3.88
N GLU A 33 -12.65 -3.64 3.56
CA GLU A 33 -11.67 -4.60 4.06
C GLU A 33 -10.51 -3.86 4.70
N THR A 34 -10.06 -4.33 5.84
CA THR A 34 -8.85 -3.81 6.47
C THR A 34 -8.12 -4.90 7.24
N GLY A 35 -6.83 -4.70 7.41
CA GLY A 35 -5.97 -5.52 8.23
C GLY A 35 -4.66 -4.79 8.45
N TRP A 36 -4.00 -5.09 9.57
CA TRP A 36 -2.84 -4.33 9.99
C TRP A 36 -1.75 -5.26 10.57
N PRO A 37 -1.11 -6.06 9.67
CA PRO A 37 -1.19 -6.11 8.19
C PRO A 37 -2.35 -6.96 7.69
N ASN A 38 -2.71 -6.79 6.41
CA ASN A 38 -3.71 -7.61 5.74
C ASN A 38 -3.15 -8.45 4.59
N MET A 39 -1.93 -8.20 4.17
CA MET A 39 -1.29 -8.98 3.11
C MET A 39 0.18 -9.24 3.42
N ARG A 40 0.70 -10.33 2.89
CA ARG A 40 2.12 -10.66 2.84
C ARG A 40 2.52 -10.84 1.39
N MET A 41 3.66 -10.32 1.01
CA MET A 41 4.12 -10.41 -0.37
C MET A 41 5.64 -10.49 -0.45
N LYS A 42 6.11 -11.03 -1.56
CA LYS A 42 7.53 -11.11 -1.87
C LYS A 42 7.82 -10.34 -3.16
N LEU A 43 8.76 -9.44 -3.11
CA LEU A 43 9.17 -8.67 -4.27
C LEU A 43 10.19 -9.47 -5.08
N THR A 44 9.89 -9.78 -6.32
CA THR A 44 10.73 -10.67 -7.14
C THR A 44 11.07 -10.14 -8.54
N HIS A 45 10.41 -9.08 -8.98
CA HIS A 45 10.67 -8.47 -10.29
C HIS A 45 11.32 -7.10 -10.14
N ASP A 46 10.99 -6.18 -11.00
CA ASP A 46 11.56 -4.82 -10.98
C ASP A 46 11.19 -4.02 -9.73
N GLY A 47 10.59 -4.67 -8.80
CA GLY A 47 10.14 -4.07 -7.58
C GLY A 47 8.80 -3.40 -7.72
N TRP A 48 8.36 -2.80 -6.64
CA TRP A 48 7.07 -2.14 -6.56
C TRP A 48 7.29 -0.65 -6.33
N MET A 49 6.59 0.18 -7.09
CA MET A 49 6.69 1.64 -7.00
C MET A 49 8.15 2.17 -7.14
N GLY A 50 8.90 1.56 -8.02
CA GLY A 50 10.28 1.99 -8.28
C GLY A 50 11.31 1.52 -7.26
N ILE A 51 10.95 0.62 -6.37
CA ILE A 51 11.89 0.04 -5.41
C ILE A 51 12.47 -1.24 -6.02
N ALA A 52 13.79 -1.35 -6.00
CA ALA A 52 14.44 -2.56 -6.48
C ALA A 52 14.04 -3.77 -5.64
N PRO A 53 13.76 -4.91 -6.25
CA PRO A 53 13.39 -6.12 -5.53
C PRO A 53 14.56 -6.60 -4.67
N ALA A 54 14.25 -6.91 -3.43
CA ALA A 54 15.25 -7.36 -2.47
C ALA A 54 15.15 -8.86 -2.19
N GLY A 55 14.25 -9.58 -2.86
CA GLY A 55 13.93 -10.96 -2.53
C GLY A 55 13.31 -11.10 -1.14
N ARG A 56 12.97 -9.99 -0.53
CA ARG A 56 12.41 -9.91 0.80
C ARG A 56 10.93 -10.14 0.80
N GLU A 57 10.49 -10.77 1.87
CA GLU A 57 9.09 -10.85 2.21
C GLU A 57 8.73 -9.63 3.04
N ILE A 58 7.66 -8.96 2.66
CA ILE A 58 7.14 -7.79 3.37
C ILE A 58 5.68 -7.98 3.69
N THR A 59 5.19 -7.22 4.65
CA THR A 59 3.77 -7.14 4.95
C THR A 59 3.21 -5.81 4.50
N LEU A 60 1.92 -5.80 4.16
CA LEU A 60 1.22 -4.62 3.70
C LEU A 60 0.06 -4.31 4.62
N ARG A 61 -0.06 -3.04 4.98
CA ARG A 61 -1.19 -2.49 5.71
C ARG A 61 -2.05 -1.73 4.74
N SER A 62 -3.32 -2.07 4.66
CA SER A 62 -4.22 -1.38 3.75
C SER A 62 -5.64 -1.30 4.27
N LEU A 63 -6.39 -0.41 3.67
CA LEU A 63 -7.81 -0.25 3.88
C LEU A 63 -8.45 -0.04 2.52
N ASP A 64 -9.38 -0.88 2.18
CA ASP A 64 -10.11 -0.82 0.91
C ASP A 64 -11.59 -0.62 1.15
N PHE A 65 -12.19 0.25 0.34
CA PHE A 65 -13.64 0.39 0.21
C PHE A 65 -14.04 0.11 -1.22
N TRP A 66 -15.12 -0.63 -1.38
CA TRP A 66 -15.71 -0.88 -2.70
C TRP A 66 -17.17 -0.50 -2.68
N ARG A 67 -17.63 0.09 -3.77
CA ARG A 67 -19.06 0.25 -4.02
C ARG A 67 -19.47 -0.72 -5.11
N LEU A 68 -20.52 -1.48 -4.84
CA LEU A 68 -21.07 -2.47 -5.75
C LEU A 68 -22.36 -1.97 -6.38
N GLU A 69 -22.57 -2.32 -7.63
CA GLU A 69 -23.81 -2.04 -8.35
C GLU A 69 -24.06 -3.19 -9.32
N ASN A 70 -25.23 -3.80 -9.20
CA ASN A 70 -25.63 -4.95 -10.02
C ASN A 70 -24.58 -6.09 -10.00
N GLY A 71 -24.03 -6.36 -8.85
CA GLY A 71 -23.02 -7.42 -8.67
C GLY A 71 -21.64 -7.09 -9.19
N LEU A 72 -21.41 -5.85 -9.61
CA LEU A 72 -20.11 -5.40 -10.14
C LEU A 72 -19.51 -4.34 -9.23
N ILE A 73 -18.19 -4.37 -9.10
CA ILE A 73 -17.44 -3.31 -8.41
C ILE A 73 -17.39 -2.09 -9.33
N ARG A 74 -17.94 -0.98 -8.87
CA ARG A 74 -17.97 0.27 -9.62
C ARG A 74 -16.96 1.29 -9.15
N GLU A 75 -16.62 1.26 -7.87
CA GLU A 75 -15.64 2.17 -7.29
C GLU A 75 -14.81 1.42 -6.26
N ASN A 76 -13.55 1.78 -6.18
CA ASN A 76 -12.63 1.28 -5.18
C ASN A 76 -11.81 2.45 -4.62
N TRP A 77 -11.81 2.61 -3.31
CA TRP A 77 -10.95 3.56 -2.61
C TRP A 77 -9.95 2.77 -1.79
N VAL A 78 -8.67 3.02 -2.02
CA VAL A 78 -7.58 2.27 -1.41
C VAL A 78 -6.68 3.20 -0.63
N GLN A 79 -6.37 2.82 0.61
CA GLN A 79 -5.30 3.43 1.39
C GLN A 79 -4.27 2.36 1.72
N ILE A 80 -3.02 2.65 1.43
CA ILE A 80 -1.90 1.75 1.70
C ILE A 80 -0.88 2.50 2.54
N ASP A 81 -0.37 1.85 3.59
CA ASP A 81 0.72 2.40 4.38
C ASP A 81 2.05 2.21 3.64
N VAL A 82 2.30 3.12 2.71
CA VAL A 82 3.48 3.08 1.86
C VAL A 82 4.76 3.32 2.65
N LEU A 83 4.72 4.19 3.65
CA LEU A 83 5.89 4.47 4.49
C LEU A 83 6.35 3.23 5.23
N HIS A 84 5.41 2.43 5.73
CA HIS A 84 5.72 1.17 6.40
C HIS A 84 6.32 0.16 5.42
N THR A 85 5.80 0.10 4.20
CA THR A 85 6.33 -0.76 3.14
C THR A 85 7.78 -0.39 2.81
N TYR A 86 8.06 0.89 2.59
CA TYR A 86 9.41 1.36 2.33
C TYR A 86 10.37 1.10 3.50
N ALA A 87 9.89 1.30 4.73
CA ALA A 87 10.70 1.05 5.91
C ALA A 87 11.16 -0.40 6.00
N GLN A 88 10.29 -1.35 5.68
CA GLN A 88 10.65 -2.77 5.63
C GLN A 88 11.73 -3.07 4.59
N LEU A 89 11.82 -2.25 3.55
CA LEU A 89 12.83 -2.36 2.49
C LEU A 89 14.09 -1.55 2.79
N GLY A 90 14.16 -0.95 3.98
CA GLY A 90 15.32 -0.17 4.40
C GLY A 90 15.34 1.26 3.85
N VAL A 91 14.19 1.78 3.42
CA VAL A 91 14.10 3.13 2.85
C VAL A 91 13.32 4.05 3.79
N ASP A 92 13.99 5.05 4.32
CA ASP A 92 13.36 6.13 5.09
C ASP A 92 12.98 7.26 4.13
N VAL A 93 11.74 7.23 3.68
CA VAL A 93 11.23 8.19 2.69
C VAL A 93 11.23 9.62 3.22
N LEU A 94 10.85 9.80 4.48
CA LEU A 94 10.78 11.14 5.06
C LEU A 94 12.16 11.74 5.24
N ALA A 95 13.15 10.94 5.62
CA ALA A 95 14.53 11.41 5.70
C ALA A 95 15.06 11.79 4.32
N ARG A 96 14.77 11.00 3.30
CA ARG A 96 15.18 11.33 1.92
C ARG A 96 14.52 12.60 1.43
N LEU A 97 13.25 12.81 1.74
CA LEU A 97 12.55 14.05 1.40
C LEU A 97 13.19 15.24 2.10
N GLY A 98 13.54 15.09 3.38
CA GLY A 98 14.22 16.14 4.13
C GLY A 98 15.56 16.52 3.51
N GLU A 99 16.36 15.55 3.11
CA GLU A 99 17.64 15.80 2.44
C GLU A 99 17.43 16.44 1.07
N PHE A 100 16.46 15.98 0.31
CA PHE A 100 16.13 16.58 -0.98
C PHE A 100 15.74 18.06 -0.85
N ASN A 101 14.87 18.38 0.10
CA ASN A 101 14.44 19.75 0.35
C ASN A 101 15.60 20.64 0.82
N LYS A 102 16.47 20.09 1.68
CA LYS A 102 17.66 20.80 2.16
C LYS A 102 18.59 21.16 1.03
N SER A 103 18.87 20.22 0.13
CA SER A 103 19.75 20.46 -1.01
C SER A 103 19.17 21.48 -1.99
N ARG A 104 17.87 21.68 -2.01
CA ARG A 104 17.19 22.66 -2.84
C ARG A 104 16.90 23.99 -2.11
N ASN A 105 17.38 24.13 -0.87
CA ASN A 105 17.11 25.31 -0.04
C ASN A 105 15.61 25.60 0.13
N LEU A 106 14.81 24.55 0.21
CA LEU A 106 13.39 24.68 0.46
C LEU A 106 13.10 24.62 1.95
N SER A 107 12.21 25.48 2.41
CA SER A 107 11.70 25.39 3.77
C SER A 107 10.79 24.16 3.92
N PRO A 108 10.77 23.54 5.12
CA PRO A 108 9.79 22.49 5.36
C PRO A 108 8.37 22.98 5.15
N ILE A 109 7.52 22.08 4.66
CA ILE A 109 6.11 22.40 4.50
C ILE A 109 5.48 22.43 5.89
N THR A 110 4.81 23.52 6.20
CA THR A 110 4.04 23.66 7.43
C THR A 110 2.58 23.85 7.07
N PHE A 111 1.71 23.26 7.88
CA PHE A 111 0.28 23.42 7.69
C PHE A 111 -0.22 24.57 8.55
N GLU A 112 -0.83 25.52 7.91
CA GLU A 112 -1.45 26.65 8.58
C GLU A 112 -2.73 26.20 9.29
N LYS A 113 -3.06 26.89 10.39
CA LYS A 113 -4.21 26.51 11.20
C LYS A 113 -5.55 26.98 10.68
N ASP A 114 -5.56 27.83 9.73
CA ASP A 114 -6.72 28.59 9.32
C ASP A 114 -7.27 28.16 7.94
N TYR A 115 -7.07 26.90 7.66
CA TYR A 115 -7.72 26.33 6.50
C TYR A 115 -8.69 25.22 6.90
#